data_e6892b4c7a81d9ae27c9636fdd2bbb96
#
_entry.id   e6892b4c7a81d9ae27c9636fdd2bbb96
#
_cell.length_a   1.000
_cell.length_b   1.000
_cell.length_c   1.000
_cell.angle_alpha   90.00
_cell.angle_beta   90.00
_cell.angle_gamma   90.00
#
_symmetry.space_group_name_H-M   'P 1'
#
loop_
_entity.id
_entity.type
_entity.pdbx_description
1 polymer ?
#
loop_
_entity_poly.entity_id
_entity_poly.type
_entity_poly.pdbx_seq_one_letter_code
_entity_poly.pdbx_strand_id
1 'polypeptide(L)'
;GILGARVSPQLLGMIRDAFPLPVVNLTCSGLRTLEEPPADAAGYSFEQLMDWYAGALLRMTPCMRMTDIAGRRMLYENENLRGIVYHTVKFCDYYGFEYADLKKRSAIPTLKIETDYTLAAVGQLSTRLGAFCESLGLSQAQTIRTKGKKGLYAGIDSGSTTTNMVVLDERKNMLAFAIVRTGPRAQTGAQAALEQVCQKLNASPDDFAAIVATGYGRSHIPFATDSRTEITCH
;
A
#
# COMPACT_ATOMS: atom_id res chain seq x y z
N GLY A 1 2.26 7.87 -7.89
CA GLY A 1 1.55 9.14 -7.63
C GLY A 1 0.33 8.94 -6.75
N ILE A 2 -0.09 9.98 -6.06
CA ILE A 2 -1.38 10.01 -5.35
C ILE A 2 -2.29 10.95 -6.12
N LEU A 3 -3.47 10.47 -6.54
CA LEU A 3 -4.47 11.26 -7.26
C LEU A 3 -5.81 11.28 -6.52
N GLY A 4 -6.74 12.09 -7.01
CA GLY A 4 -8.11 12.17 -6.53
C GLY A 4 -8.33 13.25 -5.47
N ALA A 5 -9.12 12.94 -4.45
CA ALA A 5 -9.46 13.85 -3.37
C ALA A 5 -8.24 14.17 -2.49
N ARG A 6 -8.31 15.31 -1.79
CA ARG A 6 -7.29 15.71 -0.82
C ARG A 6 -7.01 14.58 0.17
N VAL A 7 -5.74 14.29 0.40
CA VAL A 7 -5.28 13.35 1.44
C VAL A 7 -4.97 14.09 2.73
N SER A 8 -5.30 13.48 3.86
CA SER A 8 -4.87 13.99 5.17
C SER A 8 -3.35 13.82 5.32
N PRO A 9 -2.68 14.64 6.17
CA PRO A 9 -1.25 14.47 6.46
C PRO A 9 -0.91 13.06 6.91
N GLN A 10 -1.78 12.45 7.72
CA GLN A 10 -1.59 11.09 8.21
C GLN A 10 -1.68 10.04 7.09
N LEU A 11 -2.70 10.11 6.23
CA LEU A 11 -2.80 9.20 5.07
C LEU A 11 -1.62 9.39 4.13
N LEU A 12 -1.16 10.62 3.93
CA LEU A 12 0.03 10.91 3.14
C LEU A 12 1.29 10.28 3.74
N GLY A 13 1.45 10.36 5.06
CA GLY A 13 2.53 9.68 5.79
C GLY A 13 2.48 8.17 5.57
N MET A 14 1.33 7.53 5.82
CA MET A 14 1.15 6.09 5.60
C MET A 14 1.48 5.64 4.17
N ILE A 15 1.09 6.44 3.16
CA ILE A 15 1.41 6.13 1.77
C ILE A 15 2.92 6.26 1.54
N ARG A 16 3.57 7.31 2.04
CA ARG A 16 5.03 7.48 1.91
C ARG A 16 5.82 6.35 2.57
N ASP A 17 5.39 5.92 3.74
CA ASP A 17 6.04 4.83 4.49
C ASP A 17 5.86 3.46 3.83
N ALA A 18 4.78 3.27 3.08
CA ALA A 18 4.49 2.01 2.40
C ALA A 18 5.32 1.78 1.12
N PHE A 19 5.87 2.84 0.50
CA PHE A 19 6.56 2.72 -0.78
C PHE A 19 8.02 3.17 -0.68
N PRO A 20 8.98 2.37 -1.22
CA PRO A 20 10.40 2.73 -1.24
C PRO A 20 10.76 3.79 -2.29
N LEU A 21 9.82 4.15 -3.17
CA LEU A 21 10.00 5.15 -4.21
C LEU A 21 9.43 6.52 -3.79
N PRO A 22 9.91 7.61 -4.37
CA PRO A 22 9.34 8.94 -4.13
C PRO A 22 7.85 8.98 -4.43
N VAL A 23 7.08 9.52 -3.49
CA VAL A 23 5.62 9.67 -3.60
C VAL A 23 5.28 11.11 -3.96
N VAL A 24 4.71 11.30 -5.15
CA VAL A 24 4.28 12.61 -5.64
C VAL A 24 2.78 12.79 -5.34
N ASN A 25 2.45 13.88 -4.64
CA ASN A 25 1.07 14.23 -4.33
C ASN A 25 0.46 15.04 -5.48
N LEU A 26 -0.28 14.35 -6.33
CA LEU A 26 -1.00 14.89 -7.49
C LEU A 26 -2.49 15.12 -7.20
N THR A 27 -2.90 15.12 -5.93
CA THR A 27 -4.28 15.43 -5.54
C THR A 27 -4.60 16.91 -5.81
N CYS A 28 -5.87 17.27 -5.77
CA CYS A 28 -6.31 18.63 -6.01
C CYS A 28 -5.67 19.70 -5.10
N SER A 29 -5.14 19.30 -3.94
CA SER A 29 -4.41 20.20 -3.03
C SER A 29 -2.90 20.09 -3.16
N GLY A 30 -2.37 18.97 -3.66
CA GLY A 30 -0.93 18.72 -3.78
C GLY A 30 -0.28 19.46 -4.96
N LEU A 31 -1.04 19.67 -6.03
CA LEU A 31 -0.58 20.38 -7.24
C LEU A 31 -1.00 21.85 -7.29
N ARG A 32 -1.71 22.34 -6.28
CA ARG A 32 -2.11 23.74 -6.20
C ARG A 32 -0.99 24.60 -5.61
N THR A 33 0.17 24.52 -6.21
CA THR A 33 1.27 25.45 -5.97
C THR A 33 1.23 26.52 -7.06
N LEU A 34 1.32 27.78 -6.66
CA LEU A 34 1.54 28.87 -7.61
C LEU A 34 2.89 28.67 -8.29
N GLU A 35 2.96 29.05 -9.54
CA GLU A 35 4.22 29.22 -10.24
C GLU A 35 5.08 30.25 -9.49
N GLU A 36 6.39 30.11 -9.57
CA GLU A 36 7.27 31.15 -9.07
C GLU A 36 7.08 32.42 -9.89
N PRO A 37 7.08 33.61 -9.26
CA PRO A 37 6.99 34.85 -9.99
C PRO A 37 8.17 35.01 -10.93
N PRO A 38 8.02 35.74 -12.06
CA PRO A 38 9.13 36.05 -12.94
C PRO A 38 10.29 36.68 -12.20
N ALA A 39 11.53 36.43 -12.64
CA ALA A 39 12.74 36.92 -11.97
C ALA A 39 12.77 38.46 -11.85
N ASP A 40 12.08 39.16 -12.73
CA ASP A 40 11.97 40.62 -12.77
C ASP A 40 10.72 41.16 -12.04
N ALA A 41 9.93 40.28 -11.38
CA ALA A 41 8.69 40.65 -10.68
C ALA A 41 8.88 41.74 -9.60
N ALA A 42 10.08 41.89 -9.07
CA ALA A 42 10.39 42.95 -8.12
C ALA A 42 10.25 44.39 -8.73
N GLY A 43 10.27 44.49 -10.07
CA GLY A 43 10.06 45.76 -10.81
C GLY A 43 8.60 45.95 -11.26
N TYR A 44 7.70 45.02 -10.99
CA TYR A 44 6.32 45.10 -11.45
C TYR A 44 5.52 46.13 -10.64
N SER A 45 4.60 46.82 -11.32
CA SER A 45 3.54 47.56 -10.65
C SER A 45 2.57 46.64 -9.96
N PHE A 46 1.77 47.15 -9.03
CA PHE A 46 0.71 46.36 -8.37
C PHE A 46 -0.25 45.73 -9.39
N GLU A 47 -0.62 46.42 -10.43
CA GLU A 47 -1.50 45.94 -11.48
C GLU A 47 -0.86 44.78 -12.26
N GLN A 48 0.43 44.89 -12.64
CA GLN A 48 1.17 43.80 -13.28
C GLN A 48 1.30 42.58 -12.41
N LEU A 49 1.54 42.74 -11.08
CA LEU A 49 1.58 41.63 -10.15
C LEU A 49 0.24 40.94 -10.00
N MET A 50 -0.86 41.72 -9.99
CA MET A 50 -2.21 41.16 -9.90
C MET A 50 -2.59 40.42 -11.17
N ASP A 51 -2.25 40.89 -12.34
CA ASP A 51 -2.46 40.21 -13.62
C ASP A 51 -1.68 38.89 -13.68
N TRP A 52 -0.41 38.93 -13.30
CA TRP A 52 0.40 37.71 -13.20
C TRP A 52 -0.23 36.72 -12.21
N TYR A 53 -0.60 37.17 -11.00
CA TYR A 53 -1.18 36.33 -9.96
C TYR A 53 -2.48 35.69 -10.40
N ALA A 54 -3.36 36.46 -11.01
CA ALA A 54 -4.63 35.96 -11.58
C ALA A 54 -4.36 34.90 -12.66
N GLY A 55 -3.41 35.15 -13.56
CA GLY A 55 -2.99 34.21 -14.58
C GLY A 55 -2.39 32.92 -13.98
N ALA A 56 -1.55 33.03 -12.95
CA ALA A 56 -0.96 31.88 -12.26
C ALA A 56 -2.05 31.03 -11.56
N LEU A 57 -3.04 31.67 -10.93
CA LEU A 57 -4.18 30.97 -10.34
C LEU A 57 -5.01 30.19 -11.38
N LEU A 58 -5.22 30.77 -12.57
CA LEU A 58 -5.99 30.14 -13.65
C LEU A 58 -5.21 28.98 -14.31
N ARG A 59 -3.89 29.00 -14.31
CA ARG A 59 -3.04 27.92 -14.84
C ARG A 59 -2.84 26.75 -13.89
N MET A 60 -3.24 26.88 -12.62
CA MET A 60 -3.16 25.74 -11.69
C MET A 60 -3.99 24.55 -12.17
N THR A 61 -3.56 23.35 -11.79
CA THR A 61 -4.30 22.11 -12.09
C THR A 61 -5.78 22.26 -11.71
N PRO A 62 -6.70 22.02 -12.67
CA PRO A 62 -8.13 22.23 -12.44
C PRO A 62 -8.69 21.25 -11.42
N CYS A 63 -9.70 21.66 -10.67
CA CYS A 63 -10.52 20.79 -9.86
C CYS A 63 -11.48 20.00 -10.76
N MET A 64 -11.86 18.77 -10.37
CA MET A 64 -12.88 17.98 -11.07
C MET A 64 -14.26 18.65 -11.19
N ARG A 65 -14.50 19.69 -10.41
CA ARG A 65 -15.74 20.49 -10.49
C ARG A 65 -15.68 21.60 -11.54
N MET A 66 -14.54 21.77 -12.18
CA MET A 66 -14.37 22.74 -13.25
C MET A 66 -14.82 22.15 -14.59
N THR A 67 -15.18 23.03 -15.52
CA THR A 67 -15.69 22.63 -16.84
C THR A 67 -14.61 21.95 -17.69
N ASP A 68 -13.36 22.43 -17.59
CA ASP A 68 -12.22 21.83 -18.29
C ASP A 68 -11.39 20.99 -17.32
N ILE A 69 -11.37 19.70 -17.56
CA ILE A 69 -10.59 18.72 -16.79
C ILE A 69 -9.46 18.10 -17.61
N ALA A 70 -9.16 18.60 -18.80
CA ALA A 70 -8.13 18.02 -19.67
C ALA A 70 -6.77 17.97 -18.98
N GLY A 71 -6.39 19.03 -18.25
CA GLY A 71 -5.16 19.08 -17.46
C GLY A 71 -5.06 18.02 -16.38
N ARG A 72 -6.18 17.49 -15.87
CA ARG A 72 -6.18 16.38 -14.93
C ARG A 72 -5.92 15.03 -15.60
N ARG A 73 -6.41 14.84 -16.82
CA ARG A 73 -6.18 13.60 -17.57
C ARG A 73 -4.69 13.35 -17.81
N MET A 74 -3.92 14.39 -18.07
CA MET A 74 -2.46 14.28 -18.23
C MET A 74 -1.77 13.70 -16.98
N LEU A 75 -2.36 13.82 -15.78
CA LEU A 75 -1.76 13.30 -14.55
C LEU A 75 -1.70 11.77 -14.53
N TYR A 76 -2.71 11.09 -15.04
CA TYR A 76 -2.77 9.63 -15.06
C TYR A 76 -2.34 8.99 -16.38
N GLU A 77 -1.94 9.81 -17.34
CA GLU A 77 -1.28 9.41 -18.59
C GLU A 77 0.26 9.56 -18.49
N ASN A 78 0.78 9.95 -17.31
CA ASN A 78 2.20 10.18 -17.08
C ASN A 78 2.97 8.85 -16.96
N GLU A 79 3.77 8.52 -17.97
CA GLU A 79 4.55 7.29 -18.05
C GLU A 79 5.63 7.14 -16.96
N ASN A 80 5.99 8.22 -16.27
CA ASN A 80 6.93 8.16 -15.15
C ASN A 80 6.31 7.59 -13.87
N LEU A 81 4.99 7.40 -13.82
CA LEU A 81 4.31 6.81 -12.67
C LEU A 81 4.37 5.28 -12.72
N ARG A 82 4.98 4.66 -11.72
CA ARG A 82 5.01 3.20 -11.56
C ARG A 82 3.70 2.65 -11.01
N GLY A 83 2.91 3.48 -10.33
CA GLY A 83 1.62 3.13 -9.78
C GLY A 83 0.88 4.36 -9.27
N ILE A 84 -0.43 4.22 -9.12
CA ILE A 84 -1.33 5.28 -8.66
C ILE A 84 -2.08 4.81 -7.42
N VAL A 85 -1.97 5.55 -6.32
CA VAL A 85 -2.92 5.46 -5.20
C VAL A 85 -4.01 6.50 -5.45
N TYR A 86 -5.20 6.04 -5.80
CA TYR A 86 -6.32 6.93 -6.08
C TYR A 86 -7.22 7.07 -4.85
N HIS A 87 -7.23 8.27 -4.28
CA HIS A 87 -8.02 8.57 -3.08
C HIS A 87 -9.39 9.15 -3.42
N THR A 88 -10.43 8.55 -2.87
CA THR A 88 -11.79 9.11 -2.89
C THR A 88 -12.30 9.28 -1.46
N VAL A 89 -13.25 10.20 -1.29
CA VAL A 89 -13.98 10.37 -0.03
C VAL A 89 -15.37 9.78 -0.20
N LYS A 90 -15.90 9.11 0.82
CA LYS A 90 -17.27 8.60 0.81
C LYS A 90 -18.25 9.68 0.37
N PHE A 91 -19.18 9.31 -0.49
CA PHE A 91 -20.20 10.19 -1.06
C PHE A 91 -19.67 11.30 -1.97
N CYS A 92 -18.42 11.19 -2.48
CA CYS A 92 -17.87 12.13 -3.44
C CYS A 92 -17.99 11.59 -4.87
N ASP A 93 -19.05 11.95 -5.59
CA ASP A 93 -19.32 11.47 -6.94
C ASP A 93 -18.28 11.95 -7.96
N TYR A 94 -17.79 13.17 -7.84
CA TYR A 94 -16.82 13.75 -8.77
C TYR A 94 -15.56 12.91 -8.92
N TYR A 95 -14.98 12.49 -7.80
CA TYR A 95 -13.78 11.62 -7.83
C TYR A 95 -14.13 10.17 -8.15
N GLY A 96 -15.37 9.75 -7.95
CA GLY A 96 -15.88 8.49 -8.44
C GLY A 96 -15.88 8.42 -9.97
N PHE A 97 -16.38 9.47 -10.63
CA PHE A 97 -16.37 9.59 -12.09
C PHE A 97 -14.96 9.69 -12.66
N GLU A 98 -14.06 10.50 -12.05
CA GLU A 98 -12.67 10.57 -12.49
C GLU A 98 -11.97 9.20 -12.38
N TYR A 99 -12.21 8.46 -11.30
CA TYR A 99 -11.67 7.11 -11.16
C TYR A 99 -12.15 6.17 -12.27
N ALA A 100 -13.42 6.26 -12.64
CA ALA A 100 -13.97 5.46 -13.73
C ALA A 100 -13.34 5.81 -15.09
N ASP A 101 -13.07 7.09 -15.36
CA ASP A 101 -12.37 7.56 -16.55
C ASP A 101 -10.91 7.09 -16.55
N LEU A 102 -10.20 7.25 -15.43
CA LEU A 102 -8.83 6.77 -15.23
C LEU A 102 -8.72 5.27 -15.54
N LYS A 103 -9.62 4.45 -15.00
CA LYS A 103 -9.62 2.99 -15.23
C LYS A 103 -9.80 2.59 -16.68
N LYS A 104 -10.46 3.42 -17.49
CA LYS A 104 -10.65 3.16 -18.93
C LYS A 104 -9.44 3.59 -19.76
N ARG A 105 -8.68 4.59 -19.32
CA ARG A 105 -7.64 5.26 -20.12
C ARG A 105 -6.23 4.86 -19.71
N SER A 106 -5.99 4.62 -18.44
CA SER A 106 -4.65 4.37 -17.91
C SER A 106 -4.40 2.87 -17.75
N ALA A 107 -3.25 2.42 -18.26
CA ALA A 107 -2.71 1.09 -18.00
C ALA A 107 -1.89 1.03 -16.69
N ILE A 108 -1.65 2.17 -16.04
CA ILE A 108 -0.86 2.25 -14.81
C ILE A 108 -1.61 1.51 -13.68
N PRO A 109 -0.95 0.57 -12.98
CA PRO A 109 -1.55 -0.10 -11.84
C PRO A 109 -2.09 0.90 -10.84
N THR A 110 -3.34 0.72 -10.40
CA THR A 110 -4.04 1.68 -9.57
C THR A 110 -4.72 1.03 -8.39
N LEU A 111 -4.41 1.50 -7.19
CA LEU A 111 -5.11 1.16 -5.96
C LEU A 111 -6.10 2.27 -5.61
N LYS A 112 -7.41 1.97 -5.62
CA LYS A 112 -8.42 2.89 -5.08
C LYS A 112 -8.49 2.78 -3.57
N ILE A 113 -8.38 3.90 -2.87
CA ILE A 113 -8.62 4.03 -1.43
C ILE A 113 -9.81 4.97 -1.22
N GLU A 114 -10.78 4.54 -0.44
CA GLU A 114 -11.92 5.36 -0.04
C GLU A 114 -11.89 5.60 1.47
N THR A 115 -12.00 6.85 1.89
CA THR A 115 -12.03 7.23 3.30
C THR A 115 -13.19 8.16 3.60
N ASP A 116 -13.45 8.34 4.88
CA ASP A 116 -14.35 9.36 5.43
C ASP A 116 -13.58 10.36 6.31
N TYR A 117 -12.25 10.40 6.16
CA TYR A 117 -11.30 11.15 6.99
C TYR A 117 -11.22 10.69 8.45
N THR A 118 -11.89 9.61 8.82
CA THR A 118 -11.70 9.00 10.15
C THR A 118 -10.48 8.07 10.17
N LEU A 119 -9.96 7.82 11.36
CA LEU A 119 -8.80 6.94 11.57
C LEU A 119 -9.18 5.47 11.76
N ALA A 120 -10.46 5.14 11.64
CA ALA A 120 -10.99 3.82 12.02
C ALA A 120 -10.43 2.64 11.20
N ALA A 121 -9.83 2.90 10.04
CA ALA A 121 -9.39 1.87 9.09
C ALA A 121 -7.87 1.80 8.86
N VAL A 122 -7.05 2.30 9.78
CA VAL A 122 -5.58 2.39 9.60
C VAL A 122 -4.95 1.04 9.26
N GLY A 123 -5.31 -0.01 10.01
CA GLY A 123 -4.78 -1.36 9.77
C GLY A 123 -5.15 -1.91 8.39
N GLN A 124 -6.40 -1.74 7.97
CA GLN A 124 -6.86 -2.15 6.65
C GLN A 124 -6.17 -1.37 5.52
N LEU A 125 -5.99 -0.06 5.70
CA LEU A 125 -5.28 0.79 4.74
C LEU A 125 -3.81 0.36 4.61
N SER A 126 -3.13 0.11 5.71
CA SER A 126 -1.75 -0.37 5.73
C SER A 126 -1.60 -1.70 4.97
N THR A 127 -2.50 -2.66 5.22
CA THR A 127 -2.50 -3.95 4.51
C THR A 127 -2.71 -3.77 3.01
N ARG A 128 -3.65 -2.92 2.58
CA ARG A 128 -3.92 -2.65 1.16
C ARG A 128 -2.77 -1.93 0.47
N LEU A 129 -2.13 -0.97 1.14
CA LEU A 129 -0.94 -0.28 0.63
C LEU A 129 0.24 -1.24 0.49
N GLY A 130 0.47 -2.10 1.49
CA GLY A 130 1.51 -3.14 1.45
C GLY A 130 1.30 -4.11 0.29
N ALA A 131 0.09 -4.63 0.11
CA ALA A 131 -0.25 -5.52 -1.01
C ALA A 131 -0.05 -4.83 -2.37
N PHE A 132 -0.40 -3.56 -2.48
CA PHE A 132 -0.17 -2.80 -3.71
C PHE A 132 1.33 -2.60 -3.98
N CYS A 133 2.14 -2.30 -2.95
CA CYS A 133 3.59 -2.23 -3.06
C CYS A 133 4.18 -3.57 -3.55
N GLU A 134 3.72 -4.70 -3.01
CA GLU A 134 4.10 -6.04 -3.43
C GLU A 134 3.72 -6.31 -4.90
N SER A 135 2.50 -5.94 -5.31
CA SER A 135 2.02 -6.13 -6.69
C SER A 135 2.81 -5.33 -7.73
N LEU A 136 3.40 -4.21 -7.32
CA LEU A 136 4.29 -3.39 -8.16
C LEU A 136 5.73 -3.95 -8.21
N GLY A 137 6.03 -5.03 -7.48
CA GLY A 137 7.38 -5.56 -7.32
C GLY A 137 8.33 -4.61 -6.57
N LEU A 138 7.77 -3.68 -5.78
CA LEU A 138 8.53 -2.67 -5.04
C LEU A 138 8.83 -3.07 -3.60
N SER A 139 8.13 -4.08 -3.04
CA SER A 139 8.56 -4.66 -1.77
C SER A 139 9.99 -5.16 -1.96
N GLN A 140 10.87 -4.86 -1.02
CA GLN A 140 12.15 -5.53 -1.01
C GLN A 140 11.84 -7.02 -0.96
N ALA A 141 12.02 -7.72 -2.07
CA ALA A 141 12.04 -9.16 -2.10
C ALA A 141 13.21 -9.54 -1.17
N GLN A 142 12.91 -9.69 0.11
CA GLN A 142 13.83 -10.43 0.96
C GLN A 142 13.89 -11.79 0.27
N THR A 143 14.99 -12.04 -0.38
CA THR A 143 15.31 -13.37 -0.89
C THR A 143 15.02 -14.29 0.27
N ILE A 144 13.99 -15.16 0.15
CA ILE A 144 13.62 -16.08 1.22
C ILE A 144 14.90 -16.77 1.61
N ARG A 145 15.45 -16.44 2.79
CA ARG A 145 16.69 -17.04 3.26
C ARG A 145 16.32 -18.46 3.68
N THR A 146 16.45 -19.40 2.75
CA THR A 146 16.34 -20.81 3.06
C THR A 146 17.48 -21.19 3.99
N LYS A 147 17.15 -21.46 5.25
CA LYS A 147 18.13 -21.90 6.26
C LYS A 147 18.10 -23.40 6.50
N GLY A 148 17.05 -24.06 6.09
CA GLY A 148 16.79 -25.43 6.49
C GLY A 148 17.49 -26.48 5.65
N LYS A 149 17.76 -27.61 6.28
CA LYS A 149 18.44 -28.77 5.70
C LYS A 149 17.46 -29.82 5.14
N LYS A 150 16.14 -29.75 5.42
CA LYS A 150 15.18 -30.84 5.16
C LYS A 150 14.07 -30.51 4.17
N GLY A 151 14.10 -29.36 3.50
CA GLY A 151 13.07 -29.04 2.49
C GLY A 151 11.66 -28.89 3.05
N LEU A 152 11.50 -28.56 4.34
CA LEU A 152 10.21 -28.23 4.93
C LEU A 152 9.91 -26.73 4.75
N TYR A 153 8.71 -26.43 4.27
CA TYR A 153 8.24 -25.06 4.07
C TYR A 153 6.98 -24.85 4.89
N ALA A 154 6.85 -23.74 5.56
CA ALA A 154 5.65 -23.43 6.33
C ALA A 154 5.06 -22.09 5.98
N GLY A 155 3.73 -22.04 5.94
CA GLY A 155 2.92 -20.82 5.94
C GLY A 155 2.23 -20.67 7.28
N ILE A 156 2.28 -19.47 7.86
CA ILE A 156 1.58 -19.15 9.10
C ILE A 156 0.72 -17.91 8.93
N ASP A 157 -0.59 -18.06 9.13
CA ASP A 157 -1.56 -16.97 9.13
C ASP A 157 -1.95 -16.66 10.58
N SER A 158 -1.50 -15.50 11.07
CA SER A 158 -1.78 -15.03 12.42
C SER A 158 -2.89 -14.00 12.42
N GLY A 159 -4.12 -14.48 12.47
CA GLY A 159 -5.32 -13.64 12.61
C GLY A 159 -5.53 -13.14 14.05
N SER A 160 -6.58 -12.33 14.25
CA SER A 160 -6.94 -11.79 15.58
C SER A 160 -7.49 -12.84 16.54
N THR A 161 -8.11 -13.90 16.03
CA THR A 161 -8.78 -14.94 16.84
C THR A 161 -8.02 -16.27 16.80
N THR A 162 -7.57 -16.67 15.62
CA THR A 162 -6.86 -17.92 15.38
C THR A 162 -5.56 -17.69 14.64
N THR A 163 -4.60 -18.55 14.93
CA THR A 163 -3.35 -18.69 14.17
C THR A 163 -3.34 -20.07 13.53
N ASN A 164 -3.22 -20.10 12.22
CA ASN A 164 -3.19 -21.30 11.41
C ASN A 164 -1.78 -21.49 10.84
N MET A 165 -1.28 -22.72 10.89
CA MET A 165 0.02 -23.05 10.31
C MET A 165 -0.10 -24.30 9.45
N VAL A 166 0.50 -24.27 8.26
CA VAL A 166 0.57 -25.41 7.34
C VAL A 166 2.02 -25.67 6.97
N VAL A 167 2.39 -26.95 6.93
CA VAL A 167 3.74 -27.38 6.51
C VAL A 167 3.64 -28.18 5.22
N LEU A 168 4.47 -27.83 4.26
CA LEU A 168 4.57 -28.46 2.96
C LEU A 168 5.97 -29.05 2.75
N ASP A 169 6.06 -30.10 1.92
CA ASP A 169 7.32 -30.59 1.35
C ASP A 169 7.73 -29.81 0.10
N GLU A 170 8.87 -30.13 -0.50
CA GLU A 170 9.37 -29.55 -1.74
C GLU A 170 8.44 -29.78 -2.94
N ARG A 171 7.60 -30.80 -2.89
CA ARG A 171 6.61 -31.14 -3.92
C ARG A 171 5.26 -30.46 -3.65
N LYS A 172 5.19 -29.59 -2.65
CA LYS A 172 3.98 -28.88 -2.21
C LYS A 172 2.90 -29.80 -1.62
N ASN A 173 3.24 -31.02 -1.19
CA ASN A 173 2.29 -31.85 -0.45
C ASN A 173 2.21 -31.34 0.99
N MET A 174 0.97 -31.29 1.51
CA MET A 174 0.73 -30.91 2.91
C MET A 174 1.12 -32.06 3.84
N LEU A 175 2.10 -31.78 4.71
CA LEU A 175 2.63 -32.77 5.68
C LEU A 175 1.94 -32.66 7.04
N ALA A 176 1.68 -31.45 7.50
CA ALA A 176 1.02 -31.17 8.77
C ALA A 176 0.33 -29.82 8.76
N PHE A 177 -0.60 -29.66 9.70
CA PHE A 177 -1.21 -28.37 10.00
C PHE A 177 -1.52 -28.22 11.49
N ALA A 178 -1.64 -26.99 11.95
CA ALA A 178 -2.10 -26.63 13.28
C ALA A 178 -3.07 -25.44 13.20
N ILE A 179 -4.07 -25.45 14.06
CA ILE A 179 -5.02 -24.34 14.27
C ILE A 179 -5.07 -24.10 15.77
N VAL A 180 -4.64 -22.92 16.19
CA VAL A 180 -4.63 -22.55 17.62
C VAL A 180 -5.29 -21.20 17.83
N ARG A 181 -5.69 -20.90 19.06
CA ARG A 181 -6.14 -19.55 19.40
C ARG A 181 -4.95 -18.61 19.44
N THR A 182 -5.04 -17.44 18.81
CA THR A 182 -3.97 -16.43 18.79
C THR A 182 -3.66 -15.92 20.20
N GLY A 183 -4.70 -15.75 21.03
CA GLY A 183 -4.53 -15.18 22.37
C GLY A 183 -4.22 -13.68 22.32
N PRO A 184 -3.78 -13.10 23.45
CA PRO A 184 -3.52 -11.66 23.54
C PRO A 184 -2.28 -11.19 22.78
N ARG A 185 -1.39 -12.11 22.39
CA ARG A 185 -0.16 -11.83 21.64
C ARG A 185 -0.03 -12.78 20.46
N ALA A 186 0.11 -12.25 19.27
CA ALA A 186 0.31 -13.02 18.04
C ALA A 186 1.48 -14.02 18.13
N GLN A 187 2.57 -13.59 18.78
CA GLN A 187 3.76 -14.43 19.00
C GLN A 187 3.43 -15.72 19.78
N THR A 188 2.58 -15.64 20.80
CA THR A 188 2.23 -16.82 21.63
C THR A 188 1.43 -17.85 20.82
N GLY A 189 0.44 -17.40 20.03
CA GLY A 189 -0.30 -18.29 19.14
C GLY A 189 0.60 -18.90 18.06
N ALA A 190 1.48 -18.09 17.48
CA ALA A 190 2.42 -18.57 16.47
C ALA A 190 3.38 -19.63 17.01
N GLN A 191 3.91 -19.40 18.20
CA GLN A 191 4.79 -20.36 18.87
C GLN A 191 4.06 -21.69 19.16
N ALA A 192 2.84 -21.63 19.67
CA ALA A 192 2.04 -22.83 19.93
C ALA A 192 1.72 -23.62 18.63
N ALA A 193 1.44 -22.91 17.53
CA ALA A 193 1.22 -23.54 16.22
C ALA A 193 2.51 -24.24 15.72
N LEU A 194 3.67 -23.58 15.84
CA LEU A 194 4.96 -24.14 15.46
C LEU A 194 5.27 -25.41 16.27
N GLU A 195 5.10 -25.37 17.59
CA GLU A 195 5.32 -26.52 18.46
C GLU A 195 4.44 -27.72 18.08
N GLN A 196 3.14 -27.49 17.78
CA GLN A 196 2.24 -28.55 17.36
C GLN A 196 2.67 -29.20 16.04
N VAL A 197 3.06 -28.44 15.02
CA VAL A 197 3.51 -29.03 13.75
C VAL A 197 4.87 -29.72 13.89
N CYS A 198 5.78 -29.18 14.70
CA CYS A 198 7.05 -29.83 15.02
C CYS A 198 6.83 -31.19 15.70
N GLN A 199 5.93 -31.28 16.67
CA GLN A 199 5.56 -32.54 17.34
C GLN A 199 5.01 -33.57 16.36
N LYS A 200 4.06 -33.13 15.47
CA LYS A 200 3.43 -34.01 14.47
C LYS A 200 4.44 -34.58 13.47
N LEU A 201 5.47 -33.81 13.13
CA LEU A 201 6.48 -34.20 12.13
C LEU A 201 7.76 -34.78 12.76
N ASN A 202 7.85 -34.81 14.08
CA ASN A 202 9.08 -35.10 14.79
C ASN A 202 10.27 -34.27 14.24
N ALA A 203 10.01 -32.95 14.06
CA ALA A 203 10.92 -31.97 13.47
C ALA A 203 11.25 -30.87 14.47
N SER A 204 12.37 -30.20 14.26
CA SER A 204 12.76 -29.00 14.99
C SER A 204 12.49 -27.74 14.17
N PRO A 205 12.41 -26.54 14.79
CA PRO A 205 12.29 -25.28 14.05
C PRO A 205 13.40 -25.04 13.03
N ASP A 206 14.59 -25.61 13.25
CA ASP A 206 15.74 -25.47 12.35
C ASP A 206 15.64 -26.37 11.10
N ASP A 207 14.71 -27.30 11.07
CA ASP A 207 14.47 -28.16 9.90
C ASP A 207 13.68 -27.44 8.79
N PHE A 208 13.08 -26.26 9.07
CA PHE A 208 12.34 -25.51 8.08
C PHE A 208 13.27 -24.70 7.17
N ALA A 209 13.16 -24.92 5.88
CA ALA A 209 13.83 -24.13 4.85
C ALA A 209 13.31 -22.69 4.82
N ALA A 210 12.00 -22.52 4.99
CA ALA A 210 11.37 -21.20 5.09
C ALA A 210 10.07 -21.28 5.89
N ILE A 211 9.77 -20.20 6.63
CA ILE A 211 8.50 -19.96 7.31
C ILE A 211 8.00 -18.58 6.89
N VAL A 212 6.92 -18.53 6.12
CA VAL A 212 6.33 -17.27 5.64
C VAL A 212 5.12 -16.92 6.48
N ALA A 213 5.13 -15.71 7.04
CA ALA A 213 4.04 -15.21 7.87
C ALA A 213 3.09 -14.33 7.09
N THR A 214 1.78 -14.48 7.36
CA THR A 214 0.72 -13.60 6.89
C THR A 214 -0.25 -13.29 8.03
N GLY A 215 -1.30 -12.54 7.74
CA GLY A 215 -2.27 -12.13 8.74
C GLY A 215 -1.90 -10.83 9.46
N TYR A 216 -2.82 -10.41 10.32
CA TYR A 216 -2.66 -9.17 11.11
C TYR A 216 -1.41 -9.19 12.01
N GLY A 217 -1.11 -10.35 12.59
CA GLY A 217 0.02 -10.56 13.51
C GLY A 217 1.38 -10.83 12.83
N ARG A 218 1.46 -10.88 11.50
CA ARG A 218 2.65 -11.32 10.74
C ARG A 218 3.97 -10.65 11.12
N SER A 219 3.93 -9.35 11.44
CA SER A 219 5.13 -8.58 11.81
C SER A 219 5.68 -8.89 13.22
N HIS A 220 4.94 -9.66 14.02
CA HIS A 220 5.29 -9.99 15.38
C HIS A 220 5.72 -11.47 15.56
N ILE A 221 6.01 -12.18 14.47
CA ILE A 221 6.42 -13.58 14.50
C ILE A 221 7.94 -13.65 14.30
N PRO A 222 8.73 -13.83 15.37
CA PRO A 222 10.20 -13.66 15.31
C PRO A 222 10.92 -14.76 14.55
N PHE A 223 10.32 -15.92 14.38
CA PHE A 223 10.89 -17.06 13.66
C PHE A 223 10.50 -17.12 12.19
N ALA A 224 9.62 -16.22 11.71
CA ALA A 224 9.30 -16.12 10.29
C ALA A 224 10.52 -15.64 9.50
N THR A 225 10.78 -16.31 8.39
CA THR A 225 11.88 -15.96 7.47
C THR A 225 11.48 -14.87 6.50
N ASP A 226 10.18 -14.72 6.26
CA ASP A 226 9.58 -13.70 5.40
C ASP A 226 8.13 -13.41 5.84
N SER A 227 7.57 -12.31 5.36
CA SER A 227 6.16 -11.99 5.60
C SER A 227 5.50 -11.43 4.33
N ARG A 228 4.24 -11.81 4.12
CA ARG A 228 3.41 -11.34 3.00
C ARG A 228 2.08 -10.84 3.52
N THR A 229 1.44 -9.96 2.76
CA THR A 229 0.08 -9.54 3.10
C THR A 229 -0.93 -10.64 2.80
N GLU A 230 -2.04 -10.68 3.54
CA GLU A 230 -3.14 -11.63 3.28
C GLU A 230 -3.63 -11.53 1.83
N ILE A 231 -3.73 -10.31 1.30
CA ILE A 231 -4.20 -10.05 -0.07
C ILE A 231 -3.28 -10.68 -1.12
N THR A 232 -1.98 -10.73 -0.84
CA THR A 232 -1.00 -11.35 -1.75
C THR A 232 -1.03 -12.87 -1.66
N CYS A 233 -1.43 -13.43 -0.52
CA CYS A 233 -1.51 -14.88 -0.31
C CYS A 233 -2.80 -15.49 -0.89
N HIS A 234 -3.83 -14.68 -1.16
CA HIS A 234 -5.10 -15.09 -1.79
C HIS A 234 -5.10 -14.81 -3.30
#